data_865db287fdf48b21d4576e643b840483
#
_entry.id   865db287fdf48b21d4576e643b840483
#
_cell.length_a   1.000
_cell.length_b   1.000
_cell.length_c   1.000
_cell.angle_alpha   90.00
_cell.angle_beta   90.00
_cell.angle_gamma   90.00
#
_symmetry.space_group_name_H-M   'P 1'
#
loop_
_entity.id
_entity.type
_entity.pdbx_description
1 polymer ?
#
loop_
_entity_poly.entity_id
_entity_poly.type
_entity_poly.pdbx_seq_one_letter_code
_entity_poly.pdbx_strand_id
1 'polypeptide(L)'
;MPTLDWDYFRHALAIGAAGSLAGAARSLGVNHTTVLRRLDALEAHLGSRLFDRQRSGYQPTEAGLALLEQARHMAARADEVERQVLGRDRELTGALRVTTAFVVMDHLLPQPLANFARAYPGIEVEVVENAFLVDLASRHTDTDQGWTRREADVALRLSGHVAEHLVGRQLGMTHCRVYALRGAPGLPQDVTSLDVLARDFPWVAFERDASSRVYDQWLRQRLAQANVRVRVDIFNAKAAMLRTGIGVGVLPTFMEAKHPELVAVSEPIPELALPVWKIGRASCRERVCLAV
;
A
#
# COMPACT_ATOMS: atom_id res chain seq x y z
N MET A 1 14.61 41.54 5.09
CA MET A 1 14.90 40.15 5.45
C MET A 1 15.28 39.42 4.18
N PRO A 2 16.35 38.64 4.09
CA PRO A 2 16.62 37.85 2.92
C PRO A 2 15.47 36.85 2.73
N THR A 3 14.90 36.84 1.53
CA THR A 3 13.88 35.85 1.15
C THR A 3 14.48 34.46 1.23
N LEU A 4 13.74 33.49 1.82
CA LEU A 4 14.11 32.09 1.81
C LEU A 4 14.20 31.60 0.37
N ASP A 5 15.38 31.22 -0.06
CA ASP A 5 15.64 30.62 -1.36
C ASP A 5 15.34 29.10 -1.27
N TRP A 6 14.82 28.53 -2.32
CA TRP A 6 14.60 27.08 -2.47
C TRP A 6 15.86 26.26 -2.16
N ASP A 7 17.03 26.81 -2.41
CA ASP A 7 18.29 26.16 -2.19
C ASP A 7 18.54 25.77 -0.72
N TYR A 8 18.00 26.53 0.24
CA TYR A 8 18.07 26.18 1.67
C TYR A 8 17.30 24.88 1.98
N PHE A 9 16.13 24.71 1.39
CA PHE A 9 15.29 23.52 1.55
C PHE A 9 15.93 22.30 0.90
N ARG A 10 16.61 22.45 -0.25
CA ARG A 10 17.37 21.37 -0.90
C ARG A 10 18.49 20.87 -0.03
N HIS A 11 19.22 21.76 0.66
CA HIS A 11 20.27 21.38 1.60
C HIS A 11 19.70 20.62 2.81
N ALA A 12 18.60 21.09 3.40
CA ALA A 12 17.92 20.39 4.51
C ALA A 12 17.44 19.00 4.07
N LEU A 13 16.86 18.87 2.89
CA LEU A 13 16.46 17.57 2.32
C LEU A 13 17.64 16.61 2.18
N ALA A 14 18.76 17.10 1.66
CA ALA A 14 19.98 16.28 1.52
C ALA A 14 20.55 15.82 2.86
N ILE A 15 20.52 16.66 3.89
CA ILE A 15 20.92 16.28 5.25
C ILE A 15 19.98 15.23 5.82
N GLY A 16 18.67 15.44 5.71
CA GLY A 16 17.64 14.49 6.18
C GLY A 16 17.70 13.14 5.47
N ALA A 17 18.12 13.12 4.20
CA ALA A 17 18.30 11.88 3.44
C ALA A 17 19.60 11.15 3.76
N ALA A 18 20.71 11.91 3.95
CA ALA A 18 22.04 11.33 4.15
C ALA A 18 22.40 11.10 5.62
N GLY A 19 21.64 11.65 6.57
CA GLY A 19 21.92 11.59 8.01
C GLY A 19 23.24 12.28 8.42
N SER A 20 23.96 12.91 7.47
CA SER A 20 25.25 13.55 7.72
C SER A 20 25.55 14.69 6.74
N LEU A 21 26.30 15.71 7.20
CA LEU A 21 26.73 16.82 6.32
C LEU A 21 27.63 16.33 5.18
N ALA A 22 28.50 15.37 5.43
CA ALA A 22 29.42 14.82 4.42
C ALA A 22 28.64 14.03 3.33
N GLY A 23 27.62 13.28 3.73
CA GLY A 23 26.72 12.58 2.80
C GLY A 23 25.91 13.57 1.95
N ALA A 24 25.33 14.59 2.58
CA ALA A 24 24.60 15.65 1.90
C ALA A 24 25.49 16.44 0.92
N ALA A 25 26.72 16.75 1.33
CA ALA A 25 27.70 17.45 0.48
C ALA A 25 28.02 16.66 -0.80
N ARG A 26 28.25 15.35 -0.67
CA ARG A 26 28.46 14.45 -1.82
C ARG A 26 27.26 14.42 -2.75
N SER A 27 26.04 14.29 -2.22
CA SER A 27 24.82 14.23 -3.03
C SER A 27 24.52 15.53 -3.77
N LEU A 28 24.93 16.67 -3.19
CA LEU A 28 24.71 18.00 -3.79
C LEU A 28 25.89 18.50 -4.65
N GLY A 29 27.03 17.79 -4.65
CA GLY A 29 28.22 18.22 -5.37
C GLY A 29 28.86 19.49 -4.79
N VAL A 30 28.74 19.73 -3.46
CA VAL A 30 29.25 20.94 -2.79
C VAL A 30 30.14 20.58 -1.60
N ASN A 31 30.81 21.59 -0.99
CA ASN A 31 31.59 21.35 0.20
C ASN A 31 30.70 21.23 1.45
N HIS A 32 31.12 20.42 2.43
CA HIS A 32 30.40 20.20 3.69
C HIS A 32 30.19 21.50 4.48
N THR A 33 31.11 22.45 4.41
CA THR A 33 31.02 23.79 5.03
C THR A 33 29.90 24.62 4.40
N THR A 34 29.66 24.43 3.10
CA THR A 34 28.53 25.07 2.41
C THR A 34 27.20 24.52 2.91
N VAL A 35 27.09 23.20 3.06
CA VAL A 35 25.87 22.55 3.60
C VAL A 35 25.59 23.03 5.02
N LEU A 36 26.63 23.07 5.88
CA LEU A 36 26.47 23.54 7.26
C LEU A 36 26.04 25.00 7.31
N ARG A 37 26.69 25.89 6.54
CA ARG A 37 26.30 27.30 6.49
C ARG A 37 24.89 27.54 6.02
N ARG A 38 24.41 26.73 5.05
CA ARG A 38 23.02 26.79 4.57
C ARG A 38 22.04 26.31 5.62
N LEU A 39 22.36 25.24 6.35
CA LEU A 39 21.56 24.78 7.47
C LEU A 39 21.46 25.83 8.58
N ASP A 40 22.61 26.34 9.05
CA ASP A 40 22.66 27.35 10.11
C ASP A 40 21.86 28.61 9.73
N ALA A 41 21.92 29.03 8.46
CA ALA A 41 21.15 30.19 7.96
C ALA A 41 19.64 29.89 7.93
N LEU A 42 19.24 28.69 7.55
CA LEU A 42 17.83 28.26 7.55
C LEU A 42 17.27 28.21 8.98
N GLU A 43 18.01 27.58 9.91
CA GLU A 43 17.61 27.49 11.33
C GLU A 43 17.54 28.90 11.98
N ALA A 44 18.49 29.78 11.68
CA ALA A 44 18.45 31.17 12.13
C ALA A 44 17.26 31.95 11.60
N HIS A 45 16.89 31.74 10.33
CA HIS A 45 15.74 32.40 9.72
C HIS A 45 14.40 31.92 10.33
N LEU A 46 14.29 30.62 10.61
CA LEU A 46 13.08 30.03 11.18
C LEU A 46 13.01 30.13 12.71
N GLY A 47 14.10 30.51 13.36
CA GLY A 47 14.18 30.61 14.82
C GLY A 47 14.08 29.24 15.53
N SER A 48 14.30 28.15 14.81
CA SER A 48 14.14 26.79 15.33
C SER A 48 15.26 25.88 14.81
N ARG A 49 15.74 24.98 15.66
CA ARG A 49 16.63 23.90 15.22
C ARG A 49 15.86 22.86 14.43
N LEU A 50 16.39 22.47 13.29
CA LEU A 50 15.81 21.47 12.41
C LEU A 50 16.47 20.10 12.58
N PHE A 51 17.72 20.08 13.08
CA PHE A 51 18.45 18.83 13.30
C PHE A 51 19.19 18.86 14.64
N ASP A 52 19.12 17.73 15.35
CA ASP A 52 19.98 17.43 16.49
C ASP A 52 21.29 16.81 16.03
N ARG A 53 22.42 17.35 16.52
CA ARG A 53 23.76 16.82 16.25
C ARG A 53 24.08 15.73 17.27
N GLN A 54 24.06 14.49 16.83
CA GLN A 54 24.42 13.33 17.65
C GLN A 54 25.76 12.74 17.19
N ARG A 55 26.35 11.87 18.01
CA ARG A 55 27.55 11.11 17.61
C ARG A 55 27.32 10.24 16.38
N SER A 56 26.10 9.80 16.16
CA SER A 56 25.63 9.01 15.01
C SER A 56 25.31 9.86 13.77
N GLY A 57 25.31 11.20 13.86
CA GLY A 57 24.98 12.09 12.74
C GLY A 57 23.94 13.15 13.05
N TYR A 58 23.18 13.56 12.05
CA TYR A 58 22.14 14.58 12.10
C TYR A 58 20.76 13.92 12.12
N GLN A 59 20.05 14.05 13.24
CA GLN A 59 18.68 13.56 13.39
C GLN A 59 17.69 14.74 13.30
N PRO A 60 16.63 14.66 12.49
CA PRO A 60 15.65 15.75 12.40
C PRO A 60 14.88 15.88 13.72
N THR A 61 14.69 17.12 14.18
CA THR A 61 13.77 17.49 15.26
C THR A 61 12.32 17.41 14.76
N GLU A 62 11.33 17.62 15.64
CA GLU A 62 9.91 17.73 15.25
C GLU A 62 9.72 18.85 14.21
N ALA A 63 10.32 20.03 14.43
CA ALA A 63 10.30 21.12 13.45
C ALA A 63 11.03 20.74 12.15
N GLY A 64 12.14 19.99 12.25
CA GLY A 64 12.86 19.45 11.11
C GLY A 64 12.02 18.47 10.30
N LEU A 65 11.30 17.56 10.96
CA LEU A 65 10.38 16.62 10.27
C LEU A 65 9.28 17.35 9.50
N ALA A 66 8.65 18.34 10.14
CA ALA A 66 7.61 19.15 9.50
C ALA A 66 8.15 19.91 8.28
N LEU A 67 9.34 20.55 8.41
CA LEU A 67 9.98 21.24 7.30
C LEU A 67 10.34 20.28 6.17
N LEU A 68 10.96 19.14 6.46
CA LEU A 68 11.35 18.15 5.47
C LEU A 68 10.15 17.61 4.69
N GLU A 69 9.00 17.50 5.33
CA GLU A 69 7.76 17.11 4.67
C GLU A 69 7.33 18.16 3.63
N GLN A 70 7.24 19.44 4.04
CA GLN A 70 6.88 20.53 3.13
C GLN A 70 7.91 20.72 2.02
N ALA A 71 9.21 20.64 2.35
CA ALA A 71 10.28 20.76 1.36
C ALA A 71 10.23 19.67 0.29
N ARG A 72 9.81 18.43 0.64
CA ARG A 72 9.58 17.37 -0.35
C ARG A 72 8.41 17.67 -1.27
N HIS A 73 7.32 18.24 -0.75
CA HIS A 73 6.21 18.68 -1.58
C HIS A 73 6.64 19.76 -2.57
N MET A 74 7.47 20.72 -2.11
CA MET A 74 8.04 21.76 -3.00
C MET A 74 8.95 21.15 -4.07
N ALA A 75 9.84 20.21 -3.71
CA ALA A 75 10.70 19.51 -4.66
C ALA A 75 9.89 18.78 -5.74
N ALA A 76 8.86 18.04 -5.33
CA ALA A 76 7.99 17.32 -6.26
C ALA A 76 7.26 18.29 -7.22
N ARG A 77 6.88 19.48 -6.73
CA ARG A 77 6.26 20.51 -7.58
C ARG A 77 7.27 21.16 -8.54
N ALA A 78 8.50 21.43 -8.08
CA ALA A 78 9.56 21.93 -8.94
C ALA A 78 9.89 20.95 -10.07
N ASP A 79 10.05 19.67 -9.74
CA ASP A 79 10.23 18.60 -10.71
C ASP A 79 9.05 18.48 -11.67
N GLU A 80 7.83 18.77 -11.21
CA GLU A 80 6.62 18.79 -12.03
C GLU A 80 6.67 19.91 -13.06
N VAL A 81 7.00 21.14 -12.63
CA VAL A 81 7.15 22.30 -13.51
C VAL A 81 8.27 22.06 -14.54
N GLU A 82 9.42 21.55 -14.11
CA GLU A 82 10.54 21.24 -14.99
C GLU A 82 10.11 20.24 -16.08
N ARG A 83 9.39 19.19 -15.71
CA ARG A 83 8.85 18.21 -16.66
C ARG A 83 7.80 18.78 -17.61
N GLN A 84 6.95 19.71 -17.14
CA GLN A 84 5.95 20.38 -18.00
C GLN A 84 6.60 21.30 -19.04
N VAL A 85 7.67 21.99 -18.65
CA VAL A 85 8.37 22.96 -19.51
C VAL A 85 9.31 22.26 -20.50
N LEU A 86 10.03 21.20 -20.06
CA LEU A 86 11.01 20.49 -20.89
C LEU A 86 10.41 19.46 -21.87
N GLY A 87 9.09 19.28 -21.86
CA GLY A 87 8.40 18.38 -22.79
C GLY A 87 8.50 16.88 -22.41
N ARG A 88 7.72 16.07 -23.11
CA ARG A 88 7.41 14.65 -22.83
C ARG A 88 8.54 13.64 -23.11
N ASP A 89 9.72 14.06 -23.50
CA ASP A 89 10.79 13.18 -24.05
C ASP A 89 11.81 12.65 -23.02
N ARG A 90 11.60 12.85 -21.73
CA ARG A 90 12.43 12.13 -20.75
C ARG A 90 11.82 10.76 -20.46
N GLU A 91 12.57 9.71 -20.77
CA GLU A 91 12.25 8.34 -20.36
C GLU A 91 11.94 8.34 -18.84
N LEU A 92 10.77 7.81 -18.48
CA LEU A 92 10.38 7.65 -17.09
C LEU A 92 11.33 6.64 -16.43
N THR A 93 12.12 7.10 -15.46
CA THR A 93 13.10 6.26 -14.75
C THR A 93 12.94 6.43 -13.24
N GLY A 94 13.38 5.42 -12.48
CA GLY A 94 13.39 5.44 -11.02
C GLY A 94 12.63 4.29 -10.38
N ALA A 95 12.39 4.35 -9.06
CA ALA A 95 11.66 3.33 -8.31
C ALA A 95 10.21 3.75 -8.09
N LEU A 96 9.29 2.81 -8.31
CA LEU A 96 7.88 2.91 -7.98
C LEU A 96 7.54 1.88 -6.89
N ARG A 97 7.17 2.34 -5.71
CA ARG A 97 6.80 1.46 -4.60
C ARG A 97 5.28 1.30 -4.51
N VAL A 98 4.82 0.08 -4.73
CA VAL A 98 3.39 -0.29 -4.69
C VAL A 98 3.12 -1.12 -3.44
N THR A 99 2.11 -0.76 -2.66
CA THR A 99 1.64 -1.61 -1.55
C THR A 99 0.28 -2.21 -1.87
N THR A 100 0.10 -3.47 -1.49
CA THR A 100 -1.14 -4.20 -1.77
C THR A 100 -1.41 -5.28 -0.74
N ALA A 101 -2.61 -5.86 -0.75
CA ALA A 101 -2.92 -7.06 0.01
C ALA A 101 -2.47 -8.32 -0.76
N PHE A 102 -2.05 -9.38 -0.05
CA PHE A 102 -1.62 -10.65 -0.61
C PHE A 102 -2.54 -11.19 -1.71
N VAL A 103 -3.85 -11.20 -1.45
CA VAL A 103 -4.84 -11.72 -2.41
C VAL A 103 -4.91 -10.88 -3.69
N VAL A 104 -4.72 -9.58 -3.60
CA VAL A 104 -4.69 -8.67 -4.76
C VAL A 104 -3.41 -8.88 -5.56
N MET A 105 -2.26 -9.00 -4.88
CA MET A 105 -1.00 -9.31 -5.54
C MET A 105 -1.10 -10.62 -6.30
N ASP A 106 -1.51 -11.71 -5.63
CA ASP A 106 -1.53 -13.02 -6.25
C ASP A 106 -2.46 -13.14 -7.47
N HIS A 107 -3.62 -12.50 -7.40
CA HIS A 107 -4.69 -12.79 -8.36
C HIS A 107 -4.94 -11.68 -9.38
N LEU A 108 -4.65 -10.42 -9.04
CA LEU A 108 -5.02 -9.28 -9.89
C LEU A 108 -3.82 -8.54 -10.49
N LEU A 109 -2.69 -8.48 -9.80
CA LEU A 109 -1.58 -7.62 -10.18
C LEU A 109 -0.49 -8.22 -11.07
N PRO A 110 -0.22 -9.54 -11.13
CA PRO A 110 0.94 -10.04 -11.86
C PRO A 110 0.97 -9.61 -13.33
N GLN A 111 -0.14 -9.77 -14.04
CA GLN A 111 -0.19 -9.42 -15.45
C GLN A 111 -0.16 -7.91 -15.72
N PRO A 112 -0.91 -7.05 -15.00
CA PRO A 112 -0.77 -5.59 -15.08
C PRO A 112 0.64 -5.10 -14.79
N LEU A 113 1.30 -5.60 -13.73
CA LEU A 113 2.68 -5.23 -13.39
C LEU A 113 3.68 -5.67 -14.46
N ALA A 114 3.53 -6.87 -15.01
CA ALA A 114 4.38 -7.34 -16.12
C ALA A 114 4.20 -6.47 -17.37
N ASN A 115 2.98 -6.05 -17.68
CA ASN A 115 2.72 -5.14 -18.79
C ASN A 115 3.33 -3.76 -18.54
N PHE A 116 3.19 -3.24 -17.31
CA PHE A 116 3.77 -1.98 -16.89
C PHE A 116 5.31 -2.00 -17.00
N ALA A 117 5.96 -3.03 -16.46
CA ALA A 117 7.42 -3.17 -16.52
C ALA A 117 7.97 -3.23 -17.96
N ARG A 118 7.21 -3.85 -18.88
CA ARG A 118 7.58 -3.85 -20.32
C ARG A 118 7.40 -2.49 -20.96
N ALA A 119 6.34 -1.77 -20.60
CA ALA A 119 6.04 -0.44 -21.15
C ALA A 119 6.99 0.65 -20.65
N TYR A 120 7.53 0.47 -19.42
CA TYR A 120 8.38 1.45 -18.74
C TYR A 120 9.66 0.78 -18.20
N PRO A 121 10.59 0.37 -19.06
CA PRO A 121 11.78 -0.40 -18.66
C PRO A 121 12.74 0.36 -17.75
N GLY A 122 12.66 1.69 -17.73
CA GLY A 122 13.45 2.54 -16.82
C GLY A 122 12.87 2.64 -15.39
N ILE A 123 11.70 2.04 -15.13
CA ILE A 123 11.06 2.07 -13.80
C ILE A 123 11.25 0.72 -13.11
N GLU A 124 11.91 0.71 -11.96
CA GLU A 124 11.95 -0.42 -11.04
C GLU A 124 10.68 -0.42 -10.16
N VAL A 125 9.90 -1.50 -10.19
CA VAL A 125 8.70 -1.63 -9.37
C VAL A 125 9.00 -2.47 -8.14
N GLU A 126 8.91 -1.85 -6.96
CA GLU A 126 8.96 -2.55 -5.67
C GLU A 126 7.52 -2.82 -5.20
N VAL A 127 7.16 -4.08 -4.96
CA VAL A 127 5.86 -4.44 -4.39
C VAL A 127 6.02 -4.86 -2.94
N VAL A 128 5.25 -4.23 -2.06
CA VAL A 128 5.22 -4.55 -0.63
C VAL A 128 3.83 -5.06 -0.26
N GLU A 129 3.77 -6.31 0.13
CA GLU A 129 2.54 -6.92 0.59
C GLU A 129 2.30 -6.60 2.06
N ASN A 130 1.12 -6.03 2.36
CA ASN A 130 0.70 -5.72 3.71
C ASN A 130 -0.81 -5.90 3.83
N ALA A 131 -1.24 -6.69 4.82
CA ALA A 131 -2.66 -6.92 5.09
C ALA A 131 -3.37 -5.71 5.73
N PHE A 132 -2.61 -4.81 6.36
CA PHE A 132 -3.16 -3.65 7.04
C PHE A 132 -3.29 -2.46 6.07
N LEU A 133 -4.22 -1.55 6.39
CA LEU A 133 -4.27 -0.23 5.78
C LEU A 133 -2.97 0.49 6.16
N VAL A 134 -1.99 0.42 5.27
CA VAL A 134 -0.77 1.21 5.39
C VAL A 134 -1.19 2.66 5.24
N ASP A 135 -0.92 3.46 6.25
CA ASP A 135 -1.04 4.89 6.12
C ASP A 135 0.03 5.37 5.13
N LEU A 136 -0.40 5.72 3.92
CA LEU A 136 0.48 6.29 2.89
C LEU A 136 1.12 7.62 3.35
N ALA A 137 0.65 8.19 4.45
CA ALA A 137 1.22 9.36 5.10
C ALA A 137 2.29 8.97 6.13
N SER A 138 2.25 7.76 6.70
CA SER A 138 3.19 7.33 7.72
C SER A 138 4.53 6.89 7.11
N ARG A 139 5.58 7.08 7.87
CA ARG A 139 6.94 6.64 7.56
C ARG A 139 7.30 5.55 8.53
N HIS A 140 7.70 4.41 8.01
CA HIS A 140 8.34 3.42 8.84
C HIS A 140 9.77 3.89 9.14
N THR A 141 10.07 4.09 10.40
CA THR A 141 11.46 4.22 10.88
C THR A 141 11.97 2.80 11.03
N ASP A 142 12.79 2.36 10.08
CA ASP A 142 13.58 1.15 10.28
C ASP A 142 14.62 1.46 11.35
N THR A 143 14.38 0.95 12.55
CA THR A 143 15.22 1.21 13.74
C THR A 143 16.63 0.64 13.61
N ASP A 144 16.88 -0.30 12.69
CA ASP A 144 18.18 -0.92 12.51
C ASP A 144 19.08 -0.20 11.50
N GLN A 145 18.54 0.64 10.61
CA GLN A 145 19.34 1.35 9.59
C GLN A 145 19.17 2.87 9.56
N GLY A 146 18.37 3.46 10.43
CA GLY A 146 18.22 4.92 10.56
C GLY A 146 17.60 5.66 9.35
N TRP A 147 16.94 4.95 8.43
CA TRP A 147 16.36 5.52 7.24
C TRP A 147 14.82 5.62 7.36
N THR A 148 14.30 6.81 7.20
CA THR A 148 12.85 7.00 6.97
C THR A 148 12.53 6.69 5.52
N ARG A 149 12.15 5.45 5.23
CA ARG A 149 11.70 5.04 3.89
C ARG A 149 10.21 5.32 3.75
N ARG A 150 9.77 5.86 2.63
CA ARG A 150 8.33 5.96 2.32
C ARG A 150 7.73 4.57 2.27
N GLU A 151 6.59 4.37 2.90
CA GLU A 151 5.94 3.05 2.89
C GLU A 151 5.49 2.67 1.48
N ALA A 152 4.89 3.59 0.72
CA ALA A 152 4.56 3.36 -0.68
C ALA A 152 4.21 4.66 -1.43
N ASP A 153 4.26 4.63 -2.76
CA ASP A 153 3.79 5.69 -3.66
C ASP A 153 2.33 5.46 -4.07
N VAL A 154 1.97 4.20 -4.28
CA VAL A 154 0.63 3.77 -4.69
C VAL A 154 0.18 2.60 -3.81
N ALA A 155 -1.07 2.60 -3.39
CA ALA A 155 -1.70 1.47 -2.74
C ALA A 155 -2.84 0.91 -3.60
N LEU A 156 -2.91 -0.41 -3.70
CA LEU A 156 -4.04 -1.12 -4.27
C LEU A 156 -4.75 -1.89 -3.16
N ARG A 157 -6.01 -1.56 -2.90
CA ARG A 157 -6.74 -2.05 -1.73
C ARG A 157 -8.17 -2.45 -2.06
N LEU A 158 -8.63 -3.49 -1.38
CA LEU A 158 -10.04 -3.83 -1.23
C LEU A 158 -10.54 -3.10 0.03
N SER A 159 -11.31 -2.04 -0.11
CA SER A 159 -11.77 -1.26 1.04
C SER A 159 -13.08 -0.57 0.73
N GLY A 160 -13.99 -0.58 1.68
CA GLY A 160 -15.23 0.20 1.60
C GLY A 160 -15.03 1.70 1.79
N HIS A 161 -13.84 2.14 2.23
CA HIS A 161 -13.56 3.54 2.56
C HIS A 161 -12.12 3.92 2.17
N VAL A 162 -11.95 5.13 1.69
CA VAL A 162 -10.64 5.78 1.45
C VAL A 162 -10.54 6.97 2.39
N ALA A 163 -9.43 7.11 3.11
CA ALA A 163 -9.24 8.20 4.04
C ALA A 163 -9.27 9.57 3.33
N GLU A 164 -9.84 10.60 3.95
CA GLU A 164 -10.12 11.91 3.35
C GLU A 164 -8.87 12.62 2.80
N HIS A 165 -7.70 12.40 3.41
CA HIS A 165 -6.43 13.00 2.98
C HIS A 165 -5.76 12.28 1.80
N LEU A 166 -6.34 11.18 1.32
CA LEU A 166 -5.85 10.40 0.19
C LEU A 166 -6.74 10.61 -1.04
N VAL A 167 -6.14 10.47 -2.20
CA VAL A 167 -6.87 10.47 -3.47
C VAL A 167 -7.00 9.03 -3.94
N GLY A 168 -8.25 8.56 -4.02
CA GLY A 168 -8.57 7.23 -4.49
C GLY A 168 -9.29 7.27 -5.84
N ARG A 169 -8.93 6.35 -6.74
CA ARG A 169 -9.70 6.01 -7.93
C ARG A 169 -10.21 4.59 -7.77
N GLN A 170 -11.51 4.42 -7.85
CA GLN A 170 -12.11 3.09 -7.91
C GLN A 170 -11.82 2.45 -9.27
N LEU A 171 -11.24 1.25 -9.24
CA LEU A 171 -10.89 0.48 -10.44
C LEU A 171 -11.99 -0.51 -10.82
N GLY A 172 -12.77 -0.97 -9.84
CA GLY A 172 -13.83 -1.95 -10.03
C GLY A 172 -14.47 -2.36 -8.72
N MET A 173 -15.32 -3.39 -8.78
CA MET A 173 -15.94 -4.03 -7.63
C MET A 173 -15.53 -5.50 -7.57
N THR A 174 -15.28 -6.00 -6.37
CA THR A 174 -15.14 -7.44 -6.14
C THR A 174 -16.43 -7.99 -5.56
N HIS A 175 -16.69 -9.25 -5.86
CA HIS A 175 -17.81 -10.01 -5.30
C HIS A 175 -17.26 -11.22 -4.56
N CYS A 176 -18.01 -11.70 -3.58
CA CYS A 176 -17.69 -12.92 -2.83
C CYS A 176 -18.81 -13.94 -2.98
N ARG A 177 -18.43 -15.22 -2.96
CA ARG A 177 -19.36 -16.36 -2.91
C ARG A 177 -18.83 -17.37 -1.88
N VAL A 178 -19.66 -18.31 -1.51
CA VAL A 178 -19.22 -19.49 -0.74
C VAL A 178 -18.72 -20.55 -1.71
N TYR A 179 -17.61 -21.18 -1.37
CA TYR A 179 -16.96 -22.22 -2.17
C TYR A 179 -16.79 -23.50 -1.39
N ALA A 180 -16.84 -24.63 -2.10
CA ALA A 180 -16.52 -25.96 -1.63
C ALA A 180 -15.53 -26.64 -2.59
N LEU A 181 -14.86 -27.70 -2.14
CA LEU A 181 -14.07 -28.55 -3.03
C LEU A 181 -15.01 -29.33 -3.97
N ARG A 182 -14.75 -29.25 -5.26
CA ARG A 182 -15.50 -29.97 -6.30
C ARG A 182 -15.39 -31.49 -6.08
N GLY A 183 -16.53 -32.17 -6.09
CA GLY A 183 -16.61 -33.62 -5.93
C GLY A 183 -16.31 -34.14 -4.53
N ALA A 184 -16.13 -33.26 -3.53
CA ALA A 184 -15.87 -33.72 -2.16
C ALA A 184 -17.12 -34.38 -1.54
N PRO A 185 -17.02 -35.59 -1.01
CA PRO A 185 -18.15 -36.28 -0.36
C PRO A 185 -18.68 -35.46 0.83
N GLY A 186 -20.01 -35.35 0.91
CA GLY A 186 -20.66 -34.63 2.02
C GLY A 186 -20.57 -33.12 1.96
N LEU A 187 -20.03 -32.53 0.88
CA LEU A 187 -20.06 -31.10 0.64
C LEU A 187 -21.02 -30.75 -0.52
N PRO A 188 -21.60 -29.51 -0.51
CA PRO A 188 -22.49 -29.10 -1.57
C PRO A 188 -21.72 -28.93 -2.89
N GLN A 189 -22.38 -29.26 -3.99
CA GLN A 189 -21.82 -29.13 -5.34
C GLN A 189 -22.57 -28.11 -6.19
N ASP A 190 -23.79 -27.77 -5.79
CA ASP A 190 -24.67 -26.83 -6.45
C ASP A 190 -24.94 -25.62 -5.57
N VAL A 191 -25.39 -24.54 -6.20
CA VAL A 191 -25.79 -23.32 -5.51
C VAL A 191 -26.96 -23.61 -4.57
N THR A 192 -26.76 -23.26 -3.30
CA THR A 192 -27.76 -23.46 -2.25
C THR A 192 -27.83 -22.22 -1.34
N SER A 193 -28.87 -22.18 -0.50
CA SER A 193 -29.06 -21.00 0.37
C SER A 193 -28.00 -20.94 1.48
N LEU A 194 -27.68 -19.71 1.89
CA LEU A 194 -26.71 -19.48 2.98
C LEU A 194 -27.14 -20.12 4.29
N ASP A 195 -28.45 -20.18 4.57
CA ASP A 195 -28.99 -20.79 5.80
C ASP A 195 -28.76 -22.32 5.82
N VAL A 196 -28.91 -22.99 4.68
CA VAL A 196 -28.58 -24.41 4.51
C VAL A 196 -27.08 -24.62 4.67
N LEU A 197 -26.25 -23.79 4.03
CA LEU A 197 -24.80 -23.88 4.15
C LEU A 197 -24.34 -23.69 5.60
N ALA A 198 -24.94 -22.77 6.33
CA ALA A 198 -24.59 -22.52 7.73
C ALA A 198 -24.96 -23.66 8.66
N ARG A 199 -26.14 -24.26 8.45
CA ARG A 199 -26.69 -25.30 9.32
C ARG A 199 -26.02 -26.66 9.09
N ASP A 200 -25.83 -27.03 7.82
CA ASP A 200 -25.57 -28.42 7.46
C ASP A 200 -24.10 -28.71 7.13
N PHE A 201 -23.27 -27.68 6.93
CA PHE A 201 -21.87 -27.85 6.50
C PHE A 201 -20.87 -27.21 7.45
N PRO A 202 -19.66 -27.82 7.59
CA PRO A 202 -18.57 -27.19 8.33
C PRO A 202 -17.99 -25.99 7.58
N TRP A 203 -17.51 -24.99 8.32
CA TRP A 203 -16.99 -23.73 7.78
C TRP A 203 -15.51 -23.51 8.05
N VAL A 204 -14.83 -22.92 7.03
CA VAL A 204 -13.53 -22.27 7.17
C VAL A 204 -13.75 -20.76 7.22
N ALA A 205 -13.45 -20.14 8.35
CA ALA A 205 -13.68 -18.73 8.62
C ALA A 205 -12.36 -17.96 8.76
N PHE A 206 -12.44 -16.62 8.84
CA PHE A 206 -11.30 -15.82 9.26
C PHE A 206 -11.16 -15.82 10.79
N GLU A 207 -9.95 -15.51 11.27
CA GLU A 207 -9.72 -15.26 12.68
C GLU A 207 -10.46 -14.01 13.15
N ARG A 208 -10.71 -13.89 14.46
CA ARG A 208 -11.64 -12.88 15.00
C ARG A 208 -11.08 -11.47 15.05
N ASP A 209 -9.76 -11.33 15.08
CA ASP A 209 -9.06 -10.05 15.30
C ASP A 209 -8.24 -9.57 14.09
N ALA A 210 -8.35 -10.25 12.95
CA ALA A 210 -7.57 -9.94 11.76
C ALA A 210 -8.08 -8.74 10.96
N SER A 211 -7.27 -8.33 9.99
CA SER A 211 -7.62 -7.35 8.95
C SER A 211 -8.86 -7.72 8.12
N SER A 212 -9.26 -9.00 8.18
CA SER A 212 -10.45 -9.58 7.55
C SER A 212 -11.74 -9.42 8.39
N ARG A 213 -11.76 -8.50 9.36
CA ARG A 213 -12.88 -8.28 10.30
C ARG A 213 -14.26 -8.20 9.63
N VAL A 214 -14.36 -7.61 8.45
CA VAL A 214 -15.64 -7.49 7.71
C VAL A 214 -16.24 -8.87 7.40
N TYR A 215 -15.42 -9.81 6.94
CA TYR A 215 -15.87 -11.16 6.57
C TYR A 215 -16.24 -12.01 7.79
N ASP A 216 -15.47 -11.92 8.89
CA ASP A 216 -15.79 -12.62 10.12
C ASP A 216 -16.99 -12.00 10.83
N GLN A 217 -17.10 -10.66 10.82
CA GLN A 217 -18.25 -9.96 11.37
C GLN A 217 -19.54 -10.33 10.62
N TRP A 218 -19.49 -10.33 9.27
CA TRP A 218 -20.61 -10.77 8.44
C TRP A 218 -21.02 -12.22 8.78
N LEU A 219 -20.06 -13.14 8.86
CA LEU A 219 -20.33 -14.55 9.20
C LEU A 219 -21.02 -14.67 10.57
N ARG A 220 -20.54 -13.98 11.59
CA ARG A 220 -21.12 -13.99 12.94
C ARG A 220 -22.52 -13.38 13.00
N GLN A 221 -22.75 -12.31 12.26
CA GLN A 221 -24.05 -11.61 12.26
C GLN A 221 -25.10 -12.33 11.42
N ARG A 222 -24.70 -12.83 10.25
CA ARG A 222 -25.61 -13.39 9.27
C ARG A 222 -25.83 -14.89 9.43
N LEU A 223 -24.79 -15.60 9.90
CA LEU A 223 -24.77 -17.05 9.98
C LEU A 223 -24.24 -17.51 11.37
N ALA A 224 -24.93 -17.05 12.43
CA ALA A 224 -24.52 -17.31 13.82
C ALA A 224 -24.45 -18.82 14.17
N GLN A 225 -25.25 -19.66 13.48
CA GLN A 225 -25.29 -21.11 13.62
C GLN A 225 -24.19 -21.84 12.84
N ALA A 226 -23.34 -21.13 12.06
CA ALA A 226 -22.31 -21.78 11.26
C ALA A 226 -21.30 -22.54 12.13
N ASN A 227 -21.12 -23.83 11.80
CA ASN A 227 -20.17 -24.71 12.48
C ASN A 227 -18.74 -24.45 11.98
N VAL A 228 -18.06 -23.48 12.56
CA VAL A 228 -16.69 -23.12 12.18
C VAL A 228 -15.70 -24.15 12.71
N ARG A 229 -15.01 -24.86 11.82
CA ARG A 229 -13.99 -25.89 12.14
C ARG A 229 -12.57 -25.36 12.11
N VAL A 230 -12.28 -24.43 11.20
CA VAL A 230 -10.94 -23.87 11.02
C VAL A 230 -11.04 -22.36 10.87
N ARG A 231 -10.06 -21.64 11.45
CA ARG A 231 -9.88 -20.21 11.26
C ARG A 231 -8.50 -19.93 10.70
N VAL A 232 -8.43 -18.99 9.77
CA VAL A 232 -7.20 -18.53 9.09
C VAL A 232 -7.20 -17.02 9.00
N ASP A 233 -6.07 -16.42 8.73
CA ASP A 233 -5.87 -14.97 8.69
C ASP A 233 -5.91 -14.37 7.27
N ILE A 234 -5.63 -15.17 6.21
CA ILE A 234 -5.57 -14.72 4.83
C ILE A 234 -6.41 -15.60 3.89
N PHE A 235 -6.79 -15.02 2.74
CA PHE A 235 -7.60 -15.71 1.73
C PHE A 235 -6.89 -16.93 1.12
N ASN A 236 -5.58 -16.86 0.89
CA ASN A 236 -4.82 -17.97 0.31
C ASN A 236 -4.79 -19.19 1.24
N ALA A 237 -4.62 -18.96 2.55
CA ALA A 237 -4.73 -20.02 3.54
C ALA A 237 -6.14 -20.62 3.59
N LYS A 238 -7.19 -19.76 3.44
CA LYS A 238 -8.57 -20.23 3.36
C LYS A 238 -8.81 -21.09 2.13
N ALA A 239 -8.35 -20.68 0.95
CA ALA A 239 -8.45 -21.47 -0.27
C ALA A 239 -7.72 -22.80 -0.12
N ALA A 240 -6.52 -22.80 0.46
CA ALA A 240 -5.76 -24.03 0.74
C ALA A 240 -6.55 -25.00 1.66
N MET A 241 -7.20 -24.49 2.69
CA MET A 241 -8.03 -25.31 3.58
C MET A 241 -9.27 -25.85 2.87
N LEU A 242 -9.96 -25.05 2.05
CA LEU A 242 -11.11 -25.52 1.27
C LEU A 242 -10.75 -26.65 0.31
N ARG A 243 -9.56 -26.61 -0.29
CA ARG A 243 -9.02 -27.66 -1.17
C ARG A 243 -8.82 -29.02 -0.48
N THR A 244 -8.78 -29.04 0.83
CA THR A 244 -8.74 -30.32 1.59
C THR A 244 -10.11 -30.99 1.71
N GLY A 245 -11.19 -30.29 1.33
CA GLY A 245 -12.56 -30.77 1.52
C GLY A 245 -13.04 -30.70 2.97
N ILE A 246 -12.40 -29.92 3.84
CA ILE A 246 -12.78 -29.82 5.26
C ILE A 246 -14.11 -29.09 5.47
N GLY A 247 -14.58 -28.32 4.50
CA GLY A 247 -15.81 -27.56 4.62
C GLY A 247 -16.00 -26.53 3.51
N VAL A 248 -16.87 -25.56 3.79
CA VAL A 248 -17.20 -24.44 2.91
C VAL A 248 -16.64 -23.13 3.45
N GLY A 249 -16.47 -22.11 2.58
CA GLY A 249 -16.01 -20.80 3.03
C GLY A 249 -16.11 -19.73 1.98
N VAL A 250 -16.16 -18.48 2.42
CA VAL A 250 -16.25 -17.31 1.56
C VAL A 250 -14.91 -16.98 0.93
N LEU A 251 -14.88 -16.84 -0.41
CA LEU A 251 -13.75 -16.32 -1.18
C LEU A 251 -14.23 -15.26 -2.19
N PRO A 252 -13.34 -14.31 -2.57
CA PRO A 252 -13.58 -13.43 -3.71
C PRO A 252 -13.66 -14.21 -5.03
N THR A 253 -14.57 -13.82 -5.92
CA THR A 253 -14.80 -14.50 -7.20
C THR A 253 -13.60 -14.47 -8.13
N PHE A 254 -12.73 -13.44 -8.04
CA PHE A 254 -11.52 -13.37 -8.85
C PHE A 254 -10.49 -14.46 -8.53
N MET A 255 -10.65 -15.19 -7.42
CA MET A 255 -9.80 -16.33 -7.08
C MET A 255 -10.14 -17.60 -7.88
N GLU A 256 -11.32 -17.68 -8.50
CA GLU A 256 -11.78 -18.85 -9.25
C GLU A 256 -10.77 -19.30 -10.33
N ALA A 257 -10.19 -18.34 -11.05
CA ALA A 257 -9.27 -18.63 -12.13
C ALA A 257 -8.03 -19.45 -11.71
N LYS A 258 -7.58 -19.27 -10.45
CA LYS A 258 -6.44 -20.02 -9.90
C LYS A 258 -6.83 -21.25 -9.08
N HIS A 259 -8.11 -21.42 -8.82
CA HIS A 259 -8.64 -22.52 -8.00
C HIS A 259 -9.79 -23.24 -8.73
N PRO A 260 -9.55 -23.82 -9.92
CA PRO A 260 -10.58 -24.52 -10.72
C PRO A 260 -11.16 -25.73 -9.99
N GLU A 261 -10.45 -26.24 -8.99
CA GLU A 261 -10.92 -27.33 -8.12
C GLU A 261 -12.01 -26.91 -7.13
N LEU A 262 -12.19 -25.60 -6.89
CA LEU A 262 -13.26 -25.08 -6.06
C LEU A 262 -14.49 -24.77 -6.90
N VAL A 263 -15.66 -25.05 -6.38
CA VAL A 263 -16.96 -24.74 -7.00
C VAL A 263 -17.71 -23.76 -6.11
N ALA A 264 -18.31 -22.76 -6.75
CA ALA A 264 -19.18 -21.81 -6.05
C ALA A 264 -20.51 -22.52 -5.69
N VAL A 265 -20.86 -22.45 -4.41
CA VAL A 265 -22.05 -23.11 -3.84
C VAL A 265 -23.06 -22.13 -3.24
N SER A 266 -22.86 -20.82 -3.49
CA SER A 266 -23.85 -19.78 -3.18
C SER A 266 -23.97 -18.78 -4.32
N GLU A 267 -25.05 -17.99 -4.33
CA GLU A 267 -25.10 -16.75 -5.09
C GLU A 267 -24.05 -15.74 -4.56
N PRO A 268 -23.71 -14.71 -5.35
CA PRO A 268 -22.89 -13.60 -4.86
C PRO A 268 -23.50 -12.98 -3.60
N ILE A 269 -22.63 -12.65 -2.63
CA ILE A 269 -23.04 -12.07 -1.34
C ILE A 269 -22.88 -10.55 -1.43
N PRO A 270 -24.00 -9.78 -1.57
CA PRO A 270 -23.93 -8.34 -1.81
C PRO A 270 -23.22 -7.57 -0.67
N GLU A 271 -23.41 -8.00 0.57
CA GLU A 271 -22.84 -7.36 1.77
C GLU A 271 -21.30 -7.48 1.84
N LEU A 272 -20.73 -8.39 1.06
CA LEU A 272 -19.28 -8.61 0.97
C LEU A 272 -18.68 -8.09 -0.34
N ALA A 273 -19.46 -7.37 -1.14
CA ALA A 273 -18.94 -6.66 -2.29
C ALA A 273 -18.07 -5.47 -1.85
N LEU A 274 -16.82 -5.44 -2.28
CA LEU A 274 -15.89 -4.38 -1.93
C LEU A 274 -15.30 -3.74 -3.20
N PRO A 275 -15.18 -2.40 -3.23
CA PRO A 275 -14.48 -1.73 -4.31
C PRO A 275 -12.98 -2.00 -4.24
N VAL A 276 -12.37 -2.14 -5.41
CA VAL A 276 -10.92 -2.11 -5.60
C VAL A 276 -10.50 -0.67 -5.81
N TRP A 277 -9.65 -0.17 -4.97
CA TRP A 277 -9.14 1.18 -5.05
C TRP A 277 -7.68 1.20 -5.43
N LYS A 278 -7.35 2.11 -6.35
CA LYS A 278 -6.02 2.65 -6.48
C LYS A 278 -5.95 3.95 -5.69
N ILE A 279 -5.08 3.98 -4.68
CA ILE A 279 -4.96 5.08 -3.73
C ILE A 279 -3.55 5.65 -3.84
N GLY A 280 -3.45 6.96 -3.93
CA GLY A 280 -2.20 7.71 -3.93
C GLY A 280 -2.35 9.00 -3.14
N ARG A 281 -1.30 9.77 -3.04
CA ARG A 281 -1.35 11.12 -2.46
C ARG A 281 -1.97 12.10 -3.43
N ALA A 282 -2.54 13.20 -2.93
CA ALA A 282 -3.05 14.29 -3.76
C ALA A 282 -1.98 14.86 -4.71
N SER A 283 -0.69 14.80 -4.31
CA SER A 283 0.46 15.19 -5.12
C SER A 283 0.83 14.19 -6.24
N CYS A 284 0.32 12.95 -6.19
CA CYS A 284 0.57 11.92 -7.21
C CYS A 284 -0.45 11.96 -8.36
N ARG A 285 -1.22 13.05 -8.50
CA ARG A 285 -2.39 13.12 -9.41
C ARG A 285 -2.09 12.82 -10.88
N GLU A 286 -0.85 12.88 -11.36
CA GLU A 286 -0.73 13.09 -12.82
C GLU A 286 0.17 12.17 -13.66
N ARG A 287 1.02 11.21 -13.18
CA ARG A 287 1.84 10.54 -14.18
C ARG A 287 2.10 9.04 -14.07
N VAL A 288 2.51 8.52 -12.97
CA VAL A 288 2.79 7.07 -12.84
C VAL A 288 1.58 6.37 -12.25
N CYS A 289 0.80 7.08 -11.43
CA CYS A 289 -0.42 6.56 -10.83
C CYS A 289 -1.56 6.29 -11.83
N LEU A 290 -1.49 6.78 -13.07
CA LEU A 290 -2.55 6.57 -14.09
C LEU A 290 -2.26 5.40 -15.01
N ALA A 291 -1.04 4.91 -15.07
CA ALA A 291 -0.62 3.88 -16.02
C ALA A 291 -0.68 2.42 -15.47
N VAL A 292 -0.89 2.26 -14.17
CA VAL A 292 -1.07 0.93 -13.54
C VAL A 292 -2.54 0.58 -13.41
#